data_3b6b5de1113a20a1098cbf214280ab2f
#
_entry.id   3b6b5de1113a20a1098cbf214280ab2f
#
_cell.length_a   1.000
_cell.length_b   1.000
_cell.length_c   1.000
_cell.angle_alpha   90.00
_cell.angle_beta   90.00
_cell.angle_gamma   90.00
#
_symmetry.space_group_name_H-M   'P 1'
#
loop_
_entity.id
_entity.type
_entity.pdbx_description
1 polymer ?
#
loop_
_entity_poly.entity_id
_entity_poly.type
_entity_poly.pdbx_seq_one_letter_code
_entity_poly.pdbx_strand_id
1 'polypeptide(L)'
;MAELLREGPRLILRRAAEEDIDYICALQEDADNRDYIVPFTREEHTIIVTQAKAAIDIIVEERGSGERVGYLHVGGLLLPSKEQEWTHVVIAKKGLGYGHETMKLLKAWAFEDMGAHRAWLDCKDYNARALHLYESEGMVREALIRETILYRNTYENLVILGIL
;
A
#
# COMPACT_ATOMS: atom_id res chain seq x y z
N MET A 1 0.41 8.14 21.09
CA MET A 1 1.37 7.16 20.57
C MET A 1 0.73 6.38 19.42
N ALA A 2 1.42 6.25 18.30
CA ALA A 2 0.88 5.56 17.14
C ALA A 2 0.78 4.05 17.40
N GLU A 3 -0.30 3.45 16.90
CA GLU A 3 -0.55 2.03 17.08
C GLU A 3 0.41 1.19 16.24
N LEU A 4 1.20 0.33 16.89
CA LEU A 4 2.03 -0.67 16.21
C LEU A 4 1.14 -1.78 15.67
N LEU A 5 1.28 -2.08 14.38
CA LEU A 5 0.50 -3.15 13.74
C LEU A 5 1.31 -4.43 13.59
N ARG A 6 2.55 -4.32 13.09
CA ARG A 6 3.40 -5.49 12.89
C ARG A 6 4.87 -5.06 12.93
N GLU A 7 5.74 -5.95 13.37
CA GLU A 7 7.16 -5.69 13.55
C GLU A 7 7.99 -6.75 12.83
N GLY A 8 8.98 -6.30 12.06
CA GLY A 8 9.92 -7.15 11.34
C GLY A 8 11.36 -6.90 11.76
N PRO A 9 12.34 -7.55 11.08
CA PRO A 9 13.76 -7.38 11.43
C PRO A 9 14.28 -5.95 11.29
N ARG A 10 13.84 -5.24 10.25
CA ARG A 10 14.34 -3.88 9.93
C ARG A 10 13.24 -2.84 9.92
N LEU A 11 11.99 -3.25 9.72
CA LEU A 11 10.86 -2.37 9.51
C LEU A 11 9.75 -2.66 10.51
N ILE A 12 8.93 -1.64 10.77
CA ILE A 12 7.65 -1.80 11.43
C ILE A 12 6.53 -1.21 10.58
N LEU A 13 5.34 -1.75 10.75
CA LEU A 13 4.10 -1.16 10.24
C LEU A 13 3.35 -0.58 11.44
N ARG A 14 2.95 0.68 11.34
CA ARG A 14 2.12 1.33 12.34
C ARG A 14 0.98 2.11 11.70
N ARG A 15 -0.09 2.33 12.42
CA ARG A 15 -1.20 3.18 11.95
C ARG A 15 -0.67 4.60 11.74
N ALA A 16 -1.06 5.23 10.63
CA ALA A 16 -0.76 6.64 10.39
C ALA A 16 -1.52 7.52 11.39
N ALA A 17 -0.88 8.62 11.80
CA ALA A 17 -1.47 9.66 12.62
C ALA A 17 -1.56 10.96 11.81
N GLU A 18 -2.21 11.98 12.36
CA GLU A 18 -2.39 13.25 11.63
C GLU A 18 -1.06 13.88 11.20
N GLU A 19 -0.02 13.77 12.03
CA GLU A 19 1.31 14.28 11.72
C GLU A 19 2.00 13.56 10.55
N ASP A 20 1.46 12.43 10.09
CA ASP A 20 1.99 11.69 8.95
C ASP A 20 1.37 12.13 7.61
N ILE A 21 0.29 12.89 7.61
CA ILE A 21 -0.45 13.25 6.40
C ILE A 21 0.43 14.03 5.42
N ASP A 22 1.22 14.98 5.90
CA ASP A 22 2.14 15.74 5.05
C ASP A 22 3.16 14.83 4.37
N TYR A 23 3.70 13.87 5.10
CA TYR A 23 4.62 12.88 4.56
C TYR A 23 3.95 12.02 3.48
N ILE A 24 2.75 11.53 3.74
CA ILE A 24 2.01 10.70 2.77
C ILE A 24 1.73 11.49 1.48
N CYS A 25 1.24 12.71 1.60
CA CYS A 25 0.95 13.55 0.44
C CYS A 25 2.21 13.84 -0.38
N ALA A 26 3.32 14.16 0.27
CA ALA A 26 4.59 14.39 -0.40
C ALA A 26 5.10 13.12 -1.11
N LEU A 27 4.95 11.97 -0.48
CA LEU A 27 5.38 10.68 -1.05
C LEU A 27 4.56 10.32 -2.30
N GLN A 28 3.27 10.58 -2.32
CA GLN A 28 2.41 10.37 -3.48
C GLN A 28 2.82 11.24 -4.68
N GLU A 29 3.25 12.47 -4.41
CA GLU A 29 3.60 13.45 -5.43
C GLU A 29 5.07 13.34 -5.89
N ASP A 30 5.88 12.57 -5.18
CA ASP A 30 7.28 12.38 -5.53
C ASP A 30 7.43 11.86 -6.94
N ALA A 31 8.43 12.37 -7.68
CA ALA A 31 8.66 12.01 -9.09
C ALA A 31 8.84 10.50 -9.31
N ASP A 32 9.37 9.79 -8.32
CA ASP A 32 9.57 8.34 -8.42
C ASP A 32 8.27 7.55 -8.27
N ASN A 33 7.21 8.15 -7.76
CA ASN A 33 5.97 7.46 -7.39
C ASN A 33 4.75 7.92 -8.16
N ARG A 34 4.65 9.21 -8.49
CA ARG A 34 3.43 9.83 -9.02
C ARG A 34 2.90 9.22 -10.32
N ASP A 35 3.78 8.66 -11.14
CA ASP A 35 3.36 8.04 -12.41
C ASP A 35 2.70 6.67 -12.21
N TYR A 36 2.83 6.07 -11.02
CA TYR A 36 2.42 4.70 -10.74
C TYR A 36 1.19 4.59 -9.85
N ILE A 37 0.75 5.67 -9.22
CA ILE A 37 -0.39 5.66 -8.30
C ILE A 37 -1.43 6.71 -8.69
N VAL A 38 -2.69 6.46 -8.28
CA VAL A 38 -3.75 7.46 -8.30
C VAL A 38 -3.85 7.99 -6.86
N PRO A 39 -3.39 9.23 -6.60
CA PRO A 39 -3.26 9.72 -5.23
C PRO A 39 -4.63 9.99 -4.61
N PHE A 40 -4.69 9.84 -3.28
CA PHE A 40 -5.79 10.40 -2.49
C PHE A 40 -5.48 11.86 -2.16
N THR A 41 -6.54 12.65 -1.98
CA THR A 41 -6.41 14.04 -1.54
C THR A 41 -6.02 14.11 -0.06
N ARG A 42 -5.55 15.28 0.37
CA ARG A 42 -5.28 15.55 1.80
C ARG A 42 -6.55 15.34 2.65
N GLU A 43 -7.69 15.79 2.14
CA GLU A 43 -8.99 15.64 2.83
C GLU A 43 -9.35 14.17 2.99
N GLU A 44 -9.13 13.35 1.97
CA GLU A 44 -9.36 11.91 2.03
C GLU A 44 -8.47 11.26 3.08
N HIS A 45 -7.17 11.59 3.10
CA HIS A 45 -6.26 11.08 4.14
C HIS A 45 -6.67 11.52 5.53
N THR A 46 -7.11 12.76 5.69
CA THR A 46 -7.59 13.26 6.98
C THR A 46 -8.78 12.43 7.49
N ILE A 47 -9.74 12.13 6.62
CA ILE A 47 -10.89 11.29 6.98
C ILE A 47 -10.42 9.87 7.33
N ILE A 48 -9.54 9.29 6.53
CA ILE A 48 -9.02 7.94 6.76
C ILE A 48 -8.33 7.84 8.12
N VAL A 49 -7.46 8.79 8.42
CA VAL A 49 -6.65 8.79 9.64
C VAL A 49 -7.48 9.07 10.89
N THR A 50 -8.48 9.98 10.80
CA THR A 50 -9.22 10.44 11.98
C THR A 50 -10.57 9.74 12.20
N GLN A 51 -11.19 9.19 11.18
CA GLN A 51 -12.59 8.75 11.25
C GLN A 51 -12.86 7.35 10.69
N ALA A 52 -12.11 6.91 9.66
CA ALA A 52 -12.47 5.71 8.92
C ALA A 52 -12.20 4.45 9.72
N LYS A 53 -13.13 3.48 9.61
CA LYS A 53 -12.99 2.13 10.14
C LYS A 53 -12.87 1.09 9.03
N ALA A 54 -13.39 1.41 7.84
CA ALA A 54 -13.37 0.52 6.69
C ALA A 54 -12.02 0.54 5.95
N ALA A 55 -11.15 1.51 6.26
CA ALA A 55 -9.86 1.69 5.62
C ALA A 55 -8.83 2.21 6.62
N ILE A 56 -7.56 2.02 6.29
CA ILE A 56 -6.44 2.45 7.13
C ILE A 56 -5.28 2.93 6.25
N ASP A 57 -4.66 4.04 6.67
CA ASP A 57 -3.35 4.44 6.22
C ASP A 57 -2.30 3.91 7.19
N ILE A 58 -1.24 3.33 6.64
CA ILE A 58 -0.17 2.66 7.41
C ILE A 58 1.16 3.31 7.04
N ILE A 59 1.97 3.62 8.04
CA ILE A 59 3.35 4.06 7.83
C ILE A 59 4.29 2.88 7.95
N VAL A 60 5.23 2.80 7.01
CA VAL A 60 6.37 1.90 7.08
C VAL A 60 7.54 2.70 7.63
N GLU A 61 8.14 2.22 8.70
CA GLU A 61 9.17 2.96 9.44
C GLU A 61 10.36 2.06 9.71
N GLU A 62 11.57 2.62 9.64
CA GLU A 62 12.76 1.87 10.04
C GLU A 62 12.75 1.63 11.54
N ARG A 63 12.96 0.38 11.91
CA ARG A 63 13.12 -0.04 13.29
C ARG A 63 14.40 0.59 13.86
N GLY A 64 14.31 1.15 15.03
CA GLY A 64 15.45 1.79 15.69
C GLY A 64 15.58 3.28 15.41
N SER A 65 15.63 3.70 14.15
CA SER A 65 15.71 5.13 13.81
C SER A 65 14.36 5.84 13.86
N GLY A 66 13.28 5.12 13.60
CA GLY A 66 11.95 5.72 13.46
C GLY A 66 11.77 6.51 12.16
N GLU A 67 12.70 6.41 11.21
CA GLU A 67 12.57 7.08 9.93
C GLU A 67 11.43 6.48 9.10
N ARG A 68 10.56 7.35 8.59
CA ARG A 68 9.50 6.92 7.67
C ARG A 68 10.09 6.57 6.32
N VAL A 69 9.83 5.38 5.83
CA VAL A 69 10.41 4.86 4.57
C VAL A 69 9.35 4.38 3.59
N GLY A 70 8.09 4.53 3.90
CA GLY A 70 7.01 4.17 3.01
C GLY A 70 5.63 4.34 3.62
N TYR A 71 4.63 4.07 2.80
CA TYR A 71 3.23 4.18 3.20
C TYR A 71 2.39 3.15 2.44
N LEU A 72 1.36 2.67 3.12
CA LEU A 72 0.37 1.74 2.57
C LEU A 72 -1.02 2.27 2.82
N HIS A 73 -1.93 2.01 1.88
CA HIS A 73 -3.37 2.19 2.12
C HIS A 73 -4.07 0.85 1.93
N VAL A 74 -4.88 0.46 2.91
CA VAL A 74 -5.66 -0.77 2.88
C VAL A 74 -7.13 -0.43 3.06
N GLY A 75 -7.98 -0.87 2.13
CA GLY A 75 -9.42 -0.73 2.19
C GLY A 75 -10.12 -2.09 2.37
N GLY A 76 -11.44 -2.03 2.47
CA GLY A 76 -12.27 -3.23 2.56
C GLY A 76 -12.29 -3.90 3.93
N LEU A 77 -11.83 -3.22 5.00
CA LEU A 77 -11.66 -3.83 6.31
C LEU A 77 -12.96 -4.32 6.96
N LEU A 78 -14.12 -3.81 6.51
CA LEU A 78 -15.43 -4.20 7.04
C LEU A 78 -16.23 -5.10 6.10
N LEU A 79 -15.64 -5.53 4.97
CA LEU A 79 -16.34 -6.40 4.02
C LEU A 79 -16.62 -7.78 4.65
N PRO A 80 -17.86 -8.28 4.54
CA PRO A 80 -18.21 -9.62 5.04
C PRO A 80 -17.41 -10.75 4.39
N SER A 81 -16.94 -10.55 3.15
CA SER A 81 -16.13 -11.51 2.41
C SER A 81 -14.70 -11.65 2.96
N LYS A 82 -14.30 -10.80 3.90
CA LYS A 82 -12.94 -10.75 4.44
C LYS A 82 -11.88 -10.50 3.35
N GLU A 83 -12.24 -9.66 2.38
CA GLU A 83 -11.36 -9.23 1.31
C GLU A 83 -10.76 -7.85 1.63
N GLN A 84 -9.46 -7.72 1.42
CA GLN A 84 -8.78 -6.42 1.55
C GLN A 84 -8.30 -5.95 0.19
N GLU A 85 -8.40 -4.66 -0.07
CA GLU A 85 -7.73 -3.99 -1.18
C GLU A 85 -6.49 -3.26 -0.66
N TRP A 86 -5.34 -3.62 -1.18
CA TRP A 86 -4.09 -2.92 -0.92
C TRP A 86 -3.89 -1.84 -1.98
N THR A 87 -4.59 -0.72 -1.80
CA THR A 87 -4.74 0.32 -2.82
C THR A 87 -3.42 1.02 -3.14
N HIS A 88 -2.63 1.32 -2.11
CA HIS A 88 -1.31 1.94 -2.28
C HIS A 88 -0.26 1.15 -1.52
N VAL A 89 0.85 0.88 -2.19
CA VAL A 89 2.08 0.32 -1.61
C VAL A 89 3.23 1.16 -2.15
N VAL A 90 3.76 2.07 -1.34
CA VAL A 90 4.77 3.03 -1.76
C VAL A 90 5.98 2.96 -0.83
N ILE A 91 7.15 2.61 -1.37
CA ILE A 91 8.40 2.54 -0.62
C ILE A 91 9.30 3.68 -1.06
N ALA A 92 9.70 4.53 -0.11
CA ALA A 92 10.52 5.71 -0.37
C ALA A 92 11.99 5.35 -0.58
N LYS A 93 12.55 4.45 0.22
CA LYS A 93 13.93 3.97 0.10
C LYS A 93 13.98 2.71 -0.75
N LYS A 94 14.46 2.85 -1.98
CA LYS A 94 14.53 1.77 -2.95
C LYS A 94 15.91 1.09 -2.91
N GLY A 95 15.98 -0.17 -3.37
CA GLY A 95 17.24 -0.91 -3.48
C GLY A 95 17.78 -1.52 -2.18
N LEU A 96 16.98 -1.50 -1.08
CA LEU A 96 17.37 -2.04 0.22
C LEU A 96 16.60 -3.31 0.61
N GLY A 97 15.74 -3.81 -0.28
CA GLY A 97 14.87 -4.94 0.04
C GLY A 97 13.68 -4.60 0.93
N TYR A 98 13.40 -3.33 1.14
CA TYR A 98 12.30 -2.88 1.99
C TYR A 98 10.92 -3.21 1.41
N GLY A 99 10.79 -3.27 0.09
CA GLY A 99 9.55 -3.71 -0.56
C GLY A 99 9.18 -5.14 -0.16
N HIS A 100 10.13 -6.06 -0.21
CA HIS A 100 9.92 -7.45 0.18
C HIS A 100 9.56 -7.59 1.66
N GLU A 101 10.28 -6.92 2.54
CA GLU A 101 9.99 -6.95 3.97
C GLU A 101 8.63 -6.34 4.26
N THR A 102 8.29 -5.22 3.64
CA THR A 102 6.97 -4.57 3.76
C THR A 102 5.85 -5.53 3.34
N MET A 103 6.01 -6.21 2.20
CA MET A 103 4.99 -7.16 1.74
C MET A 103 4.84 -8.35 2.68
N LYS A 104 5.92 -8.84 3.26
CA LYS A 104 5.86 -9.92 4.27
C LYS A 104 5.09 -9.48 5.52
N LEU A 105 5.38 -8.28 6.01
CA LEU A 105 4.69 -7.72 7.17
C LEU A 105 3.21 -7.44 6.87
N LEU A 106 2.91 -6.91 5.70
CA LEU A 106 1.54 -6.63 5.27
C LEU A 106 0.72 -7.93 5.17
N LYS A 107 1.29 -8.97 4.58
CA LYS A 107 0.64 -10.29 4.51
C LYS A 107 0.36 -10.85 5.91
N ALA A 108 1.35 -10.82 6.79
CA ALA A 108 1.20 -11.32 8.15
C ALA A 108 0.10 -10.54 8.91
N TRP A 109 0.12 -9.22 8.83
CA TRP A 109 -0.91 -8.41 9.44
C TRP A 109 -2.30 -8.70 8.87
N ALA A 110 -2.41 -8.76 7.54
CA ALA A 110 -3.70 -8.97 6.89
C ALA A 110 -4.30 -10.35 7.21
N PHE A 111 -3.52 -11.42 7.06
CA PHE A 111 -4.04 -12.77 7.18
C PHE A 111 -4.02 -13.30 8.61
N GLU A 112 -2.97 -13.03 9.38
CA GLU A 112 -2.85 -13.55 10.74
C GLU A 112 -3.56 -12.68 11.76
N ASP A 113 -3.42 -11.35 11.67
CA ASP A 113 -3.96 -10.44 12.68
C ASP A 113 -5.38 -9.99 12.35
N MET A 114 -5.66 -9.66 11.09
CA MET A 114 -6.97 -9.15 10.65
C MET A 114 -7.92 -10.26 10.17
N GLY A 115 -7.44 -11.46 9.95
CA GLY A 115 -8.26 -12.57 9.51
C GLY A 115 -8.77 -12.46 8.06
N ALA A 116 -8.04 -11.77 7.20
CA ALA A 116 -8.41 -11.69 5.80
C ALA A 116 -8.44 -13.07 5.16
N HIS A 117 -9.39 -13.28 4.26
CA HIS A 117 -9.43 -14.48 3.41
C HIS A 117 -8.69 -14.24 2.11
N ARG A 118 -8.77 -13.03 1.60
CA ARG A 118 -8.20 -12.63 0.31
C ARG A 118 -7.68 -11.20 0.39
N ALA A 119 -6.59 -10.92 -0.31
CA ALA A 119 -6.14 -9.56 -0.56
C ALA A 119 -5.86 -9.38 -2.05
N TRP A 120 -6.07 -8.17 -2.55
CA TRP A 120 -5.81 -7.86 -3.95
C TRP A 120 -5.31 -6.42 -4.09
N LEU A 121 -4.67 -6.17 -5.21
CA LEU A 121 -4.25 -4.82 -5.60
C LEU A 121 -4.29 -4.69 -7.12
N ASP A 122 -4.27 -3.47 -7.58
CA ASP A 122 -4.01 -3.18 -8.98
C ASP A 122 -2.65 -2.48 -9.15
N CYS A 123 -2.11 -2.58 -10.35
CA CYS A 123 -0.82 -2.04 -10.69
C CYS A 123 -0.82 -1.67 -12.17
N LYS A 124 -0.31 -0.49 -12.52
CA LYS A 124 -0.17 -0.10 -13.92
C LYS A 124 0.73 -1.11 -14.64
N ASP A 125 0.34 -1.51 -15.85
CA ASP A 125 0.98 -2.63 -16.54
C ASP A 125 2.46 -2.39 -16.91
N TYR A 126 2.90 -1.14 -16.93
CA TYR A 126 4.29 -0.79 -17.17
C TYR A 126 5.14 -0.68 -15.89
N ASN A 127 4.54 -0.85 -14.72
CA ASN A 127 5.27 -0.82 -13.45
C ASN A 127 5.94 -2.18 -13.18
N ALA A 128 6.98 -2.47 -13.96
CA ALA A 128 7.67 -3.76 -13.92
C ALA A 128 8.25 -4.08 -12.54
N ARG A 129 8.75 -3.07 -11.83
CA ARG A 129 9.33 -3.24 -10.49
C ARG A 129 8.30 -3.70 -9.47
N ALA A 130 7.13 -3.06 -9.45
CA ALA A 130 6.06 -3.44 -8.54
C ALA A 130 5.49 -4.81 -8.88
N LEU A 131 5.24 -5.09 -10.17
CA LEU A 131 4.76 -6.39 -10.62
C LEU A 131 5.70 -7.51 -10.19
N HIS A 132 7.00 -7.32 -10.38
CA HIS A 132 8.00 -8.30 -9.93
C HIS A 132 7.95 -8.51 -8.42
N LEU A 133 7.87 -7.43 -7.65
CA LEU A 133 7.77 -7.50 -6.19
C LEU A 133 6.55 -8.32 -5.75
N TYR A 134 5.38 -7.98 -6.27
CA TYR A 134 4.12 -8.63 -5.88
C TYR A 134 4.11 -10.11 -6.26
N GLU A 135 4.54 -10.44 -7.45
CA GLU A 135 4.62 -11.83 -7.90
C GLU A 135 5.64 -12.65 -7.10
N SER A 136 6.80 -12.05 -6.78
CA SER A 136 7.81 -12.73 -5.97
C SER A 136 7.36 -12.95 -4.51
N GLU A 137 6.39 -12.16 -4.04
CA GLU A 137 5.80 -12.33 -2.71
C GLU A 137 4.51 -13.17 -2.72
N GLY A 138 4.21 -13.83 -3.84
CA GLY A 138 3.16 -14.83 -3.92
C GLY A 138 1.85 -14.36 -4.51
N MET A 139 1.76 -13.11 -4.98
CA MET A 139 0.56 -12.64 -5.66
C MET A 139 0.46 -13.19 -7.08
N VAL A 140 -0.75 -13.44 -7.54
CA VAL A 140 -1.05 -14.02 -8.86
C VAL A 140 -1.78 -12.99 -9.70
N ARG A 141 -1.39 -12.85 -10.97
CA ARG A 141 -2.14 -12.02 -11.92
C ARG A 141 -3.50 -12.66 -12.19
N GLU A 142 -4.55 -11.88 -11.99
CA GLU A 142 -5.92 -12.36 -12.15
C GLU A 142 -6.63 -11.73 -13.33
N ALA A 143 -6.29 -10.49 -13.68
CA ALA A 143 -6.94 -9.77 -14.76
C ALA A 143 -6.06 -8.66 -15.32
N LEU A 144 -6.33 -8.29 -16.56
CA LEU A 144 -5.87 -7.06 -17.18
C LEU A 144 -7.09 -6.20 -17.53
N ILE A 145 -7.16 -5.01 -16.96
CA ILE A 145 -8.23 -4.05 -17.25
C ILE A 145 -7.67 -3.03 -18.24
N ARG A 146 -8.17 -3.08 -19.46
CA ARG A 146 -7.65 -2.23 -20.53
C ARG A 146 -8.23 -0.82 -20.47
N GLU A 147 -7.36 0.19 -20.66
CA GLU A 147 -7.73 1.59 -20.82
C GLU A 147 -8.67 2.12 -19.73
N THR A 148 -8.35 1.77 -18.48
CA THR A 148 -9.21 2.10 -17.34
C THR A 148 -8.75 3.35 -16.59
N ILE A 149 -7.52 3.82 -16.83
CA ILE A 149 -6.97 5.04 -16.20
C ILE A 149 -6.63 6.05 -17.30
N LEU A 150 -7.09 7.28 -17.12
CA LEU A 150 -6.65 8.39 -17.97
C LEU A 150 -5.58 9.19 -17.22
N TYR A 151 -4.36 9.17 -17.72
CA TYR A 151 -3.22 9.87 -17.12
C TYR A 151 -2.44 10.61 -18.19
N ARG A 152 -2.29 11.93 -18.02
CA ARG A 152 -1.58 12.81 -18.98
C ARG A 152 -2.04 12.62 -20.43
N ASN A 153 -3.36 12.60 -20.62
CA ASN A 153 -4.03 12.41 -21.92
C ASN A 153 -3.77 11.05 -22.59
N THR A 154 -3.31 10.06 -21.82
CA THR A 154 -3.08 8.69 -22.31
C THR A 154 -3.90 7.72 -21.46
N TYR A 155 -4.59 6.79 -22.11
CA TYR A 155 -5.28 5.72 -21.42
C TYR A 155 -4.29 4.62 -21.04
N GLU A 156 -4.39 4.16 -19.81
CA GLU A 156 -3.48 3.16 -19.24
C GLU A 156 -4.25 1.95 -18.73
N ASN A 157 -3.56 0.82 -18.73
CA ASN A 157 -4.11 -0.46 -18.28
C ASN A 157 -3.71 -0.74 -16.84
N LEU A 158 -4.57 -1.49 -16.13
CA LEU A 158 -4.25 -2.03 -14.81
C LEU A 158 -4.18 -3.54 -14.84
N VAL A 159 -3.18 -4.11 -14.17
CA VAL A 159 -3.10 -5.52 -13.86
C VAL A 159 -3.67 -5.73 -12.46
N ILE A 160 -4.59 -6.67 -12.31
CA ILE A 160 -5.11 -7.07 -10.99
C ILE A 160 -4.33 -8.27 -10.51
N LEU A 161 -3.80 -8.18 -9.29
CA LEU A 161 -3.11 -9.30 -8.62
C LEU A 161 -3.83 -9.62 -7.31
N GLY A 162 -3.88 -10.90 -6.97
CA GLY A 162 -4.54 -11.37 -5.77
C GLY A 162 -3.75 -12.45 -5.06
N ILE A 163 -4.06 -12.65 -3.77
CA ILE A 163 -3.48 -13.67 -2.91
C ILE A 163 -4.51 -14.15 -1.90
N LEU A 164 -4.48 -15.47 -1.61
CA LEU A 164 -5.34 -16.13 -0.63
C LEU A 164 -4.55 -16.56 0.60
#